data_a3bb27c4d67096113cf1300ac576fa80
#
_entry.id   a3bb27c4d67096113cf1300ac576fa80
#
_cell.length_a   1.000
_cell.length_b   1.000
_cell.length_c   1.000
_cell.angle_alpha   90.00
_cell.angle_beta   90.00
_cell.angle_gamma   90.00
#
_symmetry.space_group_name_H-M   'P 1'
#
loop_
_entity.id
_entity.type
_entity.pdbx_description
1 polymer ?
#
loop_
_entity_poly.entity_id
_entity_poly.type
_entity_poly.pdbx_seq_one_letter_code
_entity_poly.pdbx_strand_id
1 'polypeptide(L)'
;MDDQDYVLSGLKKLGFDDVMEVSGAAELVSEATRRLMDAGTLQRPVISSACPAVVRLIRVRFPDLCDHVLPLLSPMETAARIAKQQAMQKTGLPKEQIGCFFITPCPAKVTDIRMPIGIEKSEVDGAIAISEIFPQLSSRMDKLTPKDLESLSNSGIIGVSWATSGGESSALLKEKYLAADGIENVIRVLEEIEDERIGELDFIELNACSGGCVGGVLCVENPYVAIARLQRLRKYLPVSQNHLEKNKTVPEEMNWGSGLEFSNVLTLSEDISRAM
;
A
#
# COMPACT_ATOMS: atom_id res chain seq x y z
N MET A 1 -1.16 17.62 -17.43
CA MET A 1 -1.34 16.17 -17.25
C MET A 1 -1.28 15.81 -15.76
N ASP A 2 -1.99 16.58 -14.97
CA ASP A 2 -1.97 16.46 -13.49
C ASP A 2 -3.39 16.14 -12.99
N ASP A 3 -4.18 15.43 -13.80
CA ASP A 3 -5.55 15.05 -13.49
C ASP A 3 -5.62 13.51 -13.36
N GLN A 4 -5.99 13.04 -12.18
CA GLN A 4 -6.15 11.61 -11.89
C GLN A 4 -7.20 10.98 -12.81
N ASP A 5 -8.30 11.68 -13.07
CA ASP A 5 -9.40 11.20 -13.92
C ASP A 5 -8.92 10.93 -15.35
N TYR A 6 -7.90 11.66 -15.82
CA TYR A 6 -7.33 11.45 -17.15
C TYR A 6 -6.59 10.10 -17.24
N VAL A 7 -5.83 9.74 -16.20
CA VAL A 7 -5.14 8.45 -16.11
C VAL A 7 -6.13 7.31 -15.96
N LEU A 8 -7.10 7.46 -15.06
CA LEU A 8 -8.11 6.42 -14.77
C LEU A 8 -9.01 6.16 -15.99
N SER A 9 -9.45 7.22 -16.68
CA SER A 9 -10.20 7.08 -17.93
C SER A 9 -9.37 6.41 -19.03
N GLY A 10 -8.07 6.71 -19.09
CA GLY A 10 -7.13 6.05 -19.99
C GLY A 10 -7.04 4.55 -19.76
N LEU A 11 -7.01 4.10 -18.50
CA LEU A 11 -7.02 2.69 -18.13
C LEU A 11 -8.32 1.99 -18.59
N LYS A 12 -9.48 2.61 -18.43
CA LYS A 12 -10.74 2.07 -18.97
C LYS A 12 -10.69 1.90 -20.47
N LYS A 13 -10.07 2.84 -21.19
CA LYS A 13 -9.86 2.71 -22.66
C LYS A 13 -8.85 1.63 -23.06
N LEU A 14 -8.05 1.13 -22.15
CA LEU A 14 -7.20 -0.05 -22.36
C LEU A 14 -7.98 -1.38 -22.26
N GLY A 15 -9.20 -1.36 -21.72
CA GLY A 15 -10.07 -2.53 -21.64
C GLY A 15 -10.36 -3.01 -20.22
N PHE A 16 -9.99 -2.25 -19.19
CA PHE A 16 -10.48 -2.51 -17.85
C PHE A 16 -11.94 -2.06 -17.72
N ASP A 17 -12.80 -2.94 -17.21
CA ASP A 17 -14.23 -2.65 -17.01
C ASP A 17 -14.44 -1.59 -15.92
N ASP A 18 -13.59 -1.63 -14.90
CA ASP A 18 -13.58 -0.65 -13.81
C ASP A 18 -12.16 -0.39 -13.32
N VAL A 19 -11.96 0.74 -12.65
CA VAL A 19 -10.67 1.15 -12.08
C VAL A 19 -10.90 1.78 -10.71
N MET A 20 -9.97 1.51 -9.78
CA MET A 20 -10.02 2.03 -8.41
C MET A 20 -8.66 2.55 -7.98
N GLU A 21 -8.64 3.68 -7.31
CA GLU A 21 -7.43 4.22 -6.70
C GLU A 21 -7.13 3.50 -5.38
N VAL A 22 -5.91 2.98 -5.26
CA VAL A 22 -5.42 2.41 -3.99
C VAL A 22 -5.27 3.48 -2.91
N SER A 23 -5.08 4.72 -3.29
CA SER A 23 -4.99 5.87 -2.38
C SER A 23 -6.26 6.07 -1.55
N GLY A 24 -7.45 5.78 -2.09
CA GLY A 24 -8.68 5.79 -1.30
C GLY A 24 -8.66 4.74 -0.16
N ALA A 25 -8.17 3.55 -0.43
CA ALA A 25 -7.98 2.53 0.60
C ALA A 25 -6.88 2.90 1.62
N ALA A 26 -5.85 3.63 1.19
CA ALA A 26 -4.81 4.13 2.09
C ALA A 26 -5.38 5.11 3.14
N GLU A 27 -6.39 5.91 2.79
CA GLU A 27 -7.11 6.76 3.74
C GLU A 27 -7.82 5.92 4.82
N LEU A 28 -8.49 4.83 4.41
CA LEU A 28 -9.15 3.91 5.33
C LEU A 28 -8.16 3.20 6.26
N VAL A 29 -7.04 2.73 5.72
CA VAL A 29 -5.96 2.10 6.50
C VAL A 29 -5.36 3.09 7.48
N SER A 30 -5.12 4.35 7.07
CA SER A 30 -4.64 5.41 7.98
C SER A 30 -5.61 5.64 9.15
N GLU A 31 -6.91 5.65 8.88
CA GLU A 31 -7.91 5.81 9.94
C GLU A 31 -7.97 4.58 10.84
N ALA A 32 -7.89 3.37 10.28
CA ALA A 32 -7.83 2.12 11.05
C ALA A 32 -6.60 2.10 11.96
N THR A 33 -5.43 2.48 11.45
CA THR A 33 -4.19 2.57 12.23
C THR A 33 -4.34 3.53 13.40
N ARG A 34 -4.89 4.73 13.18
CA ARG A 34 -5.16 5.69 14.27
C ARG A 34 -6.03 5.09 15.35
N ARG A 35 -7.14 4.42 14.97
CA ARG A 35 -8.07 3.79 15.92
C ARG A 35 -7.39 2.69 16.75
N LEU A 36 -6.58 1.84 16.12
CA LEU A 36 -5.84 0.79 16.84
C LEU A 36 -4.78 1.36 17.78
N MET A 37 -4.06 2.39 17.35
CA MET A 37 -3.07 3.06 18.19
C MET A 37 -3.73 3.77 19.39
N ASP A 38 -4.89 4.39 19.19
CA ASP A 38 -5.65 5.07 20.25
C ASP A 38 -6.25 4.06 21.25
N ALA A 39 -6.57 2.85 20.81
CA ALA A 39 -7.01 1.76 21.67
C ALA A 39 -5.91 1.26 22.62
N GLY A 40 -4.64 1.53 22.32
CA GLY A 40 -3.50 1.22 23.20
C GLY A 40 -3.17 -0.28 23.33
N THR A 41 -3.64 -1.11 22.38
CA THR A 41 -3.43 -2.57 22.41
C THR A 41 -2.18 -3.01 21.66
N LEU A 42 -1.57 -2.14 20.87
CA LEU A 42 -0.39 -2.44 20.06
C LEU A 42 0.90 -2.20 20.82
N GLN A 43 1.90 -3.05 20.60
CA GLN A 43 3.26 -2.87 21.11
C GLN A 43 3.93 -1.69 20.42
N ARG A 44 4.52 -0.77 21.19
CA ARG A 44 5.20 0.41 20.67
C ARG A 44 6.72 0.22 20.64
N PRO A 45 7.40 0.87 19.68
CA PRO A 45 6.86 1.59 18.54
C PRO A 45 6.13 0.65 17.56
N VAL A 46 5.02 1.10 16.99
CA VAL A 46 4.29 0.33 15.97
C VAL A 46 5.01 0.49 14.62
N ILE A 47 5.36 -0.61 13.98
CA ILE A 47 6.01 -0.61 12.66
C ILE A 47 4.98 -0.84 11.56
N SER A 48 5.00 -0.01 10.53
CA SER A 48 4.10 -0.15 9.37
C SER A 48 4.23 -1.51 8.69
N SER A 49 3.10 -2.12 8.33
CA SER A 49 3.03 -3.35 7.51
C SER A 49 2.91 -3.09 6.01
N ALA A 50 2.88 -1.82 5.57
CA ALA A 50 2.57 -1.47 4.18
C ALA A 50 3.63 -1.93 3.16
N CYS A 51 4.90 -2.03 3.56
CA CYS A 51 5.99 -2.47 2.70
C CYS A 51 6.30 -3.96 2.90
N PRO A 52 5.88 -4.88 1.99
CA PRO A 52 6.10 -6.31 2.18
C PRO A 52 7.56 -6.73 2.15
N ALA A 53 8.45 -5.95 1.51
CA ALA A 53 9.88 -6.19 1.57
C ALA A 53 10.43 -5.99 2.98
N VAL A 54 9.99 -4.93 3.67
CA VAL A 54 10.39 -4.64 5.06
C VAL A 54 9.80 -5.67 6.01
N VAL A 55 8.53 -6.02 5.88
CA VAL A 55 7.90 -7.04 6.74
C VAL A 55 8.61 -8.39 6.61
N ARG A 56 8.99 -8.78 5.38
CA ARG A 56 9.77 -10.01 5.16
C ARG A 56 11.18 -9.92 5.75
N LEU A 57 11.82 -8.76 5.65
CA LEU A 57 13.12 -8.52 6.27
C LEU A 57 13.04 -8.65 7.79
N ILE A 58 12.03 -8.06 8.43
CA ILE A 58 11.80 -8.16 9.88
C ILE A 58 11.65 -9.63 10.26
N ARG A 59 10.78 -10.38 9.59
CA ARG A 59 10.56 -11.81 9.86
C ARG A 59 11.83 -12.66 9.80
N VAL A 60 12.75 -12.34 8.89
CA VAL A 60 13.96 -13.15 8.65
C VAL A 60 15.12 -12.71 9.52
N ARG A 61 15.30 -11.40 9.70
CA ARG A 61 16.50 -10.86 10.35
C ARG A 61 16.26 -10.28 11.74
N PHE A 62 15.04 -9.83 12.01
CA PHE A 62 14.66 -9.15 13.25
C PHE A 62 13.39 -9.78 13.86
N PRO A 63 13.38 -11.09 14.16
CA PRO A 63 12.16 -11.80 14.57
C PRO A 63 11.55 -11.25 15.87
N ASP A 64 12.36 -10.69 16.75
CA ASP A 64 11.90 -10.09 18.01
C ASP A 64 11.07 -8.82 17.79
N LEU A 65 11.15 -8.21 16.59
CA LEU A 65 10.34 -7.05 16.21
C LEU A 65 9.01 -7.42 15.55
N CYS A 66 8.70 -8.71 15.37
CA CYS A 66 7.46 -9.15 14.72
C CYS A 66 6.21 -8.65 15.42
N ASP A 67 6.21 -8.61 16.75
CA ASP A 67 5.08 -8.14 17.56
C ASP A 67 4.84 -6.62 17.47
N HIS A 68 5.82 -5.88 16.97
CA HIS A 68 5.70 -4.45 16.68
C HIS A 68 5.03 -4.16 15.34
N VAL A 69 4.93 -5.14 14.44
CA VAL A 69 4.37 -4.93 13.10
C VAL A 69 2.86 -4.77 13.18
N LEU A 70 2.36 -3.70 12.59
CA LEU A 70 0.94 -3.38 12.52
C LEU A 70 0.15 -4.52 11.84
N PRO A 71 -0.81 -5.18 12.53
CA PRO A 71 -1.53 -6.32 11.97
C PRO A 71 -2.71 -5.91 11.07
N LEU A 72 -2.48 -4.96 10.16
CA LEU A 72 -3.46 -4.49 9.18
C LEU A 72 -3.07 -4.87 7.76
N LEU A 73 -4.09 -5.09 6.94
CA LEU A 73 -3.92 -5.27 5.51
C LEU A 73 -3.31 -4.02 4.86
N SER A 74 -2.48 -4.24 3.86
CA SER A 74 -1.97 -3.14 3.05
C SER A 74 -3.08 -2.44 2.27
N PRO A 75 -2.90 -1.16 1.89
CA PRO A 75 -3.85 -0.46 1.03
C PRO A 75 -4.19 -1.20 -0.27
N MET A 76 -3.23 -1.93 -0.85
CA MET A 76 -3.44 -2.78 -2.03
C MET A 76 -4.51 -3.84 -1.76
N GLU A 77 -4.37 -4.58 -0.68
CA GLU A 77 -5.28 -5.69 -0.34
C GLU A 77 -6.66 -5.16 0.06
N THR A 78 -6.70 -4.06 0.82
CA THR A 78 -7.94 -3.38 1.18
C THR A 78 -8.67 -2.86 -0.07
N ALA A 79 -7.98 -2.22 -1.01
CA ALA A 79 -8.55 -1.76 -2.27
C ALA A 79 -9.11 -2.92 -3.10
N ALA A 80 -8.37 -4.03 -3.20
CA ALA A 80 -8.81 -5.20 -3.97
C ALA A 80 -10.10 -5.82 -3.39
N ARG A 81 -10.21 -5.92 -2.07
CA ARG A 81 -11.45 -6.37 -1.40
C ARG A 81 -12.64 -5.48 -1.73
N ILE A 82 -12.46 -4.18 -1.58
CA ILE A 82 -13.50 -3.18 -1.87
C ILE A 82 -13.89 -3.25 -3.36
N ALA A 83 -12.91 -3.28 -4.27
CA ALA A 83 -13.14 -3.33 -5.71
C ALA A 83 -13.94 -4.58 -6.13
N LYS A 84 -13.55 -5.77 -5.64
CA LYS A 84 -14.30 -7.01 -5.90
C LYS A 84 -15.72 -6.94 -5.33
N GLN A 85 -15.90 -6.46 -4.11
CA GLN A 85 -17.20 -6.32 -3.50
C GLN A 85 -18.12 -5.37 -4.29
N GLN A 86 -17.61 -4.23 -4.72
CA GLN A 86 -18.35 -3.27 -5.56
C GLN A 86 -18.69 -3.88 -6.93
N ALA A 87 -17.76 -4.59 -7.55
CA ALA A 87 -17.98 -5.26 -8.82
C ALA A 87 -19.05 -6.35 -8.72
N MET A 88 -19.05 -7.16 -7.66
CA MET A 88 -20.11 -8.14 -7.37
C MET A 88 -21.49 -7.47 -7.25
N GLN A 89 -21.58 -6.38 -6.49
CA GLN A 89 -22.82 -5.63 -6.32
C GLN A 89 -23.32 -5.02 -7.64
N LYS A 90 -22.40 -4.50 -8.45
CA LYS A 90 -22.71 -3.83 -9.72
C LYS A 90 -23.12 -4.80 -10.82
N THR A 91 -22.47 -5.97 -10.89
CA THR A 91 -22.64 -6.92 -11.99
C THR A 91 -23.52 -8.13 -11.66
N GLY A 92 -23.67 -8.46 -10.38
CA GLY A 92 -24.29 -9.70 -9.91
C GLY A 92 -23.44 -10.94 -10.14
N LEU A 93 -22.20 -10.80 -10.59
CA LEU A 93 -21.26 -11.92 -10.82
C LEU A 93 -20.71 -12.43 -9.49
N PRO A 94 -20.45 -13.74 -9.38
CA PRO A 94 -19.73 -14.28 -8.23
C PRO A 94 -18.26 -13.83 -8.23
N LYS A 95 -17.65 -13.82 -7.07
CA LYS A 95 -16.29 -13.31 -6.83
C LYS A 95 -15.24 -13.95 -7.76
N GLU A 96 -15.39 -15.24 -8.04
CA GLU A 96 -14.46 -16.04 -8.85
C GLU A 96 -14.46 -15.66 -10.34
N GLN A 97 -15.48 -14.90 -10.78
CA GLN A 97 -15.59 -14.38 -12.14
C GLN A 97 -15.12 -12.93 -12.27
N ILE A 98 -14.63 -12.32 -11.19
CA ILE A 98 -14.15 -10.95 -11.15
C ILE A 98 -12.63 -10.97 -10.99
N GLY A 99 -11.91 -10.58 -12.05
CA GLY A 99 -10.46 -10.41 -12.03
C GLY A 99 -10.06 -9.04 -11.47
N CYS A 100 -9.21 -9.04 -10.45
CA CYS A 100 -8.64 -7.83 -9.86
C CYS A 100 -7.13 -7.78 -10.12
N PHE A 101 -6.66 -6.74 -10.82
CA PHE A 101 -5.25 -6.57 -11.18
C PHE A 101 -4.69 -5.31 -10.54
N PHE A 102 -3.54 -5.45 -9.89
CA PHE A 102 -2.83 -4.33 -9.29
C PHE A 102 -1.75 -3.77 -10.21
N ILE A 103 -1.87 -2.51 -10.60
CA ILE A 103 -0.83 -1.80 -11.34
C ILE A 103 0.20 -1.31 -10.33
N THR A 104 1.41 -1.87 -10.37
CA THR A 104 2.37 -1.79 -9.27
C THR A 104 3.71 -1.16 -9.65
N PRO A 105 4.28 -0.32 -8.76
CA PRO A 105 5.67 0.12 -8.83
C PRO A 105 6.67 -0.90 -8.26
N CYS A 106 6.19 -2.05 -7.69
CA CYS A 106 6.94 -2.81 -6.69
C CYS A 106 6.95 -4.32 -6.95
N PRO A 107 8.12 -4.95 -7.18
CA PRO A 107 8.21 -6.40 -7.33
C PRO A 107 7.90 -7.17 -6.03
N ALA A 108 8.15 -6.56 -4.85
CA ALA A 108 7.79 -7.19 -3.59
C ALA A 108 6.28 -7.34 -3.42
N LYS A 109 5.48 -6.44 -3.99
CA LYS A 109 4.01 -6.58 -4.06
C LYS A 109 3.59 -7.73 -4.99
N VAL A 110 4.31 -7.98 -6.08
CA VAL A 110 4.08 -9.15 -6.93
C VAL A 110 4.29 -10.46 -6.15
N THR A 111 5.34 -10.51 -5.33
CA THR A 111 5.58 -11.64 -4.43
C THR A 111 4.49 -11.74 -3.36
N ASP A 112 4.07 -10.62 -2.79
CA ASP A 112 3.05 -10.56 -1.75
C ASP A 112 1.68 -11.07 -2.23
N ILE A 113 1.30 -10.78 -3.47
CA ILE A 113 0.09 -11.33 -4.10
C ILE A 113 0.13 -12.86 -4.19
N ARG A 114 1.29 -13.45 -4.49
CA ARG A 114 1.47 -14.89 -4.65
C ARG A 114 1.63 -15.62 -3.32
N MET A 115 2.27 -14.97 -2.36
CA MET A 115 2.59 -15.49 -1.04
C MET A 115 2.28 -14.39 -0.01
N PRO A 116 1.01 -14.13 0.28
CA PRO A 116 0.62 -13.00 1.11
C PRO A 116 1.09 -13.16 2.56
N ILE A 117 1.25 -12.02 3.23
CA ILE A 117 1.58 -11.94 4.65
C ILE A 117 0.31 -11.56 5.40
N GLY A 118 0.02 -12.26 6.51
CA GLY A 118 -1.13 -11.95 7.37
C GLY A 118 -2.47 -12.49 6.89
N ILE A 119 -2.55 -13.04 5.68
CA ILE A 119 -3.76 -13.64 5.10
C ILE A 119 -3.41 -14.92 4.32
N GLU A 120 -4.38 -15.82 4.19
CA GLU A 120 -4.20 -17.09 3.48
C GLU A 120 -4.09 -16.89 1.95
N LYS A 121 -4.90 -16.00 1.39
CA LYS A 121 -4.95 -15.73 -0.04
C LYS A 121 -5.22 -14.26 -0.31
N SER A 122 -4.48 -13.68 -1.27
CA SER A 122 -4.71 -12.32 -1.75
C SER A 122 -6.02 -12.21 -2.55
N GLU A 123 -6.66 -11.06 -2.45
CA GLU A 123 -7.79 -10.69 -3.32
C GLU A 123 -7.35 -10.18 -4.69
N VAL A 124 -6.06 -9.91 -4.85
CA VAL A 124 -5.47 -9.52 -6.13
C VAL A 124 -5.13 -10.77 -6.94
N ASP A 125 -5.68 -10.89 -8.14
CA ASP A 125 -5.47 -12.06 -9.02
C ASP A 125 -4.18 -11.94 -9.85
N GLY A 126 -3.67 -10.72 -10.05
CA GLY A 126 -2.43 -10.50 -10.78
C GLY A 126 -1.88 -9.09 -10.63
N ALA A 127 -0.65 -8.90 -11.05
CA ALA A 127 0.03 -7.60 -11.01
C ALA A 127 0.57 -7.24 -12.39
N ILE A 128 0.48 -5.94 -12.72
CA ILE A 128 1.01 -5.36 -13.95
C ILE A 128 2.00 -4.27 -13.55
N ALA A 129 3.23 -4.33 -14.04
CA ALA A 129 4.21 -3.29 -13.75
C ALA A 129 3.81 -1.95 -14.40
N ILE A 130 4.01 -0.84 -13.70
CA ILE A 130 3.79 0.50 -14.27
C ILE A 130 4.61 0.66 -15.55
N SER A 131 5.86 0.22 -15.57
CA SER A 131 6.75 0.27 -16.74
C SER A 131 6.25 -0.52 -17.96
N GLU A 132 5.45 -1.58 -17.74
CA GLU A 132 4.87 -2.38 -18.82
C GLU A 132 3.61 -1.75 -19.41
N ILE A 133 2.72 -1.21 -18.55
CA ILE A 133 1.45 -0.65 -19.01
C ILE A 133 1.59 0.78 -19.52
N PHE A 134 2.58 1.54 -19.02
CA PHE A 134 2.73 2.97 -19.30
C PHE A 134 2.79 3.33 -20.78
N PRO A 135 3.54 2.64 -21.67
CA PRO A 135 3.59 2.98 -23.09
C PRO A 135 2.21 2.87 -23.77
N GLN A 136 1.45 1.84 -23.41
CA GLN A 136 0.10 1.63 -23.94
C GLN A 136 -0.89 2.67 -23.38
N LEU A 137 -0.81 2.94 -22.09
CA LEU A 137 -1.62 3.94 -21.40
C LEU A 137 -1.37 5.34 -21.98
N SER A 138 -0.11 5.76 -22.12
CA SER A 138 0.25 7.05 -22.70
C SER A 138 -0.34 7.22 -24.10
N SER A 139 -0.21 6.20 -24.96
CA SER A 139 -0.79 6.22 -26.29
C SER A 139 -2.32 6.31 -26.31
N ARG A 140 -3.01 5.79 -25.28
CA ARG A 140 -4.47 5.93 -25.14
C ARG A 140 -4.84 7.29 -24.59
N MET A 141 -4.11 7.77 -23.60
CA MET A 141 -4.32 9.10 -23.03
C MET A 141 -4.19 10.21 -24.08
N ASP A 142 -3.21 10.15 -24.97
CA ASP A 142 -3.03 11.13 -26.06
C ASP A 142 -4.24 11.24 -26.99
N LYS A 143 -5.12 10.25 -27.00
CA LYS A 143 -6.33 10.20 -27.83
C LYS A 143 -7.61 10.54 -27.08
N LEU A 144 -7.54 10.79 -25.75
CA LEU A 144 -8.72 11.13 -24.96
C LEU A 144 -9.22 12.54 -25.32
N THR A 145 -10.52 12.64 -25.44
CA THR A 145 -11.23 13.92 -25.56
C THR A 145 -11.96 14.24 -24.25
N PRO A 146 -12.39 15.49 -24.02
CA PRO A 146 -13.15 15.82 -22.80
C PRO A 146 -14.43 14.98 -22.59
N LYS A 147 -14.97 14.38 -23.68
CA LYS A 147 -16.14 13.50 -23.62
C LYS A 147 -15.82 12.09 -23.09
N ASP A 148 -14.55 11.70 -23.15
CA ASP A 148 -14.06 10.40 -22.70
C ASP A 148 -13.68 10.40 -21.22
N LEU A 149 -13.63 11.57 -20.59
CA LEU A 149 -13.26 11.70 -19.18
C LEU A 149 -14.44 11.37 -18.28
N GLU A 150 -14.20 10.46 -17.35
CA GLU A 150 -15.12 10.10 -16.28
C GLU A 150 -14.57 10.63 -14.94
N SER A 151 -15.43 11.07 -14.04
CA SER A 151 -15.04 11.43 -12.66
C SER A 151 -14.88 10.16 -11.84
N LEU A 152 -13.66 9.64 -11.81
CA LEU A 152 -13.29 8.36 -11.19
C LEU A 152 -12.42 8.55 -9.95
N SER A 153 -11.72 9.69 -9.85
CA SER A 153 -10.85 9.99 -8.73
C SER A 153 -11.64 10.15 -7.43
N ASN A 154 -11.19 9.47 -6.40
CA ASN A 154 -11.86 9.43 -5.09
C ASN A 154 -10.84 9.40 -3.96
N SER A 155 -9.79 10.21 -4.06
CA SER A 155 -8.72 10.25 -3.05
C SER A 155 -8.39 11.68 -2.65
N GLY A 156 -8.04 11.85 -1.39
CA GLY A 156 -7.54 13.11 -0.87
C GLY A 156 -6.02 13.13 -0.67
N ILE A 157 -5.55 14.18 -0.01
CA ILE A 157 -4.12 14.41 0.29
C ILE A 157 -3.54 13.24 1.08
N ILE A 158 -4.27 12.71 2.06
CA ILE A 158 -3.82 11.61 2.91
C ILE A 158 -3.47 10.40 2.03
N GLY A 159 -4.42 9.95 1.20
CA GLY A 159 -4.23 8.78 0.36
C GLY A 159 -3.11 8.94 -0.67
N VAL A 160 -3.09 10.05 -1.39
CA VAL A 160 -2.08 10.31 -2.42
C VAL A 160 -0.68 10.45 -1.82
N SER A 161 -0.57 10.95 -0.58
CA SER A 161 0.73 11.11 0.10
C SER A 161 1.41 9.78 0.44
N TRP A 162 0.66 8.70 0.59
CA TRP A 162 1.21 7.37 0.90
C TRP A 162 2.25 6.86 -0.10
N ALA A 163 2.24 7.38 -1.30
CA ALA A 163 3.23 7.00 -2.33
C ALA A 163 4.64 7.52 -2.02
N THR A 164 4.78 8.49 -1.10
CA THR A 164 6.05 9.12 -0.73
C THR A 164 6.45 8.73 0.70
N SER A 165 7.75 8.67 0.98
CA SER A 165 8.27 8.45 2.33
C SER A 165 7.75 9.53 3.29
N GLY A 166 7.31 9.11 4.48
CA GLY A 166 6.67 9.97 5.48
C GLY A 166 5.17 10.23 5.23
N GLY A 167 4.62 9.74 4.12
CA GLY A 167 3.22 9.95 3.77
C GLY A 167 2.25 9.23 4.68
N GLU A 168 2.54 7.98 5.02
CA GLU A 168 1.77 7.19 5.97
C GLU A 168 1.85 7.78 7.38
N SER A 169 3.06 8.07 7.85
CA SER A 169 3.29 8.65 9.18
C SER A 169 2.56 9.99 9.36
N SER A 170 2.63 10.87 8.36
CA SER A 170 1.94 12.16 8.38
C SER A 170 0.43 12.01 8.46
N ALA A 171 -0.13 10.95 7.85
CA ALA A 171 -1.56 10.66 7.87
C ALA A 171 -2.08 10.26 9.26
N LEU A 172 -1.20 9.84 10.17
CA LEU A 172 -1.57 9.45 11.52
C LEU A 172 -1.86 10.63 12.45
N LEU A 173 -1.44 11.83 12.07
CA LEU A 173 -1.63 13.06 12.87
C LEU A 173 -1.04 12.93 14.28
N LYS A 174 0.07 12.20 14.42
CA LYS A 174 0.85 12.02 15.65
C LYS A 174 2.18 12.76 15.51
N GLU A 175 2.81 13.12 16.64
CA GLU A 175 4.08 13.86 16.63
C GLU A 175 5.30 12.94 16.78
N LYS A 176 5.15 11.82 17.50
CA LYS A 176 6.24 10.87 17.80
C LYS A 176 6.30 9.77 16.74
N TYR A 177 6.79 10.11 15.54
CA TYR A 177 7.00 9.12 14.50
C TYR A 177 8.38 9.27 13.84
N LEU A 178 8.81 8.19 13.18
CA LEU A 178 9.99 8.16 12.33
C LEU A 178 9.60 7.59 10.98
N ALA A 179 10.09 8.19 9.91
CA ALA A 179 9.98 7.64 8.56
C ALA A 179 11.37 7.48 7.97
N ALA A 180 11.69 6.26 7.50
CA ALA A 180 12.95 5.97 6.84
C ALA A 180 12.73 5.23 5.52
N ASP A 181 13.55 5.54 4.54
CA ASP A 181 13.51 4.93 3.23
C ASP A 181 14.91 4.52 2.73
N GLY A 182 14.91 3.58 1.78
CA GLY A 182 16.12 2.92 1.32
C GLY A 182 16.55 1.79 2.26
N ILE A 183 16.70 0.58 1.68
CA ILE A 183 16.87 -0.65 2.47
C ILE A 183 18.02 -0.60 3.48
N GLU A 184 19.13 0.07 3.17
CA GLU A 184 20.26 0.19 4.08
C GLU A 184 19.92 1.06 5.30
N ASN A 185 19.18 2.16 5.11
CA ASN A 185 18.71 2.99 6.21
C ASN A 185 17.67 2.25 7.05
N VAL A 186 16.76 1.52 6.39
CA VAL A 186 15.76 0.68 7.06
C VAL A 186 16.43 -0.34 7.97
N ILE A 187 17.47 -1.03 7.50
CA ILE A 187 18.23 -2.00 8.31
C ILE A 187 18.81 -1.32 9.55
N ARG A 188 19.47 -0.16 9.39
CA ARG A 188 20.03 0.58 10.52
C ARG A 188 18.97 1.00 11.55
N VAL A 189 17.81 1.45 11.08
CA VAL A 189 16.71 1.81 11.99
C VAL A 189 16.20 0.57 12.74
N LEU A 190 16.07 -0.58 12.07
CA LEU A 190 15.67 -1.81 12.73
C LEU A 190 16.70 -2.28 13.77
N GLU A 191 17.99 -2.14 13.51
CA GLU A 191 19.07 -2.40 14.46
C GLU A 191 18.99 -1.45 15.69
N GLU A 192 18.68 -0.16 15.48
CA GLU A 192 18.49 0.79 16.59
C GLU A 192 17.24 0.47 17.44
N ILE A 193 16.17 -0.08 16.83
CA ILE A 193 14.97 -0.52 17.57
C ILE A 193 15.29 -1.76 18.39
N GLU A 194 15.95 -2.77 17.80
CA GLU A 194 16.32 -4.03 18.44
C GLU A 194 17.25 -3.79 19.64
N ASP A 195 18.15 -2.81 19.52
CA ASP A 195 19.08 -2.39 20.57
C ASP A 195 18.47 -1.38 21.58
N GLU A 196 17.17 -1.10 21.49
CA GLU A 196 16.43 -0.17 22.36
C GLU A 196 17.02 1.27 22.38
N ARG A 197 17.67 1.71 21.29
CA ARG A 197 18.35 3.02 21.22
C ARG A 197 17.52 4.14 20.60
N ILE A 198 16.36 3.82 20.04
CA ILE A 198 15.59 4.78 19.22
C ILE A 198 14.74 5.78 20.00
N GLY A 199 14.67 5.64 21.34
CA GLY A 199 13.84 6.50 22.20
C GLY A 199 12.34 6.23 22.09
N GLU A 200 11.54 7.15 22.63
CA GLU A 200 10.08 6.99 22.65
C GLU A 200 9.44 7.41 21.33
N LEU A 201 9.08 6.45 20.51
CA LEU A 201 8.29 6.63 19.30
C LEU A 201 6.95 5.90 19.38
N ASP A 202 5.93 6.47 18.77
CA ASP A 202 4.62 5.85 18.64
C ASP A 202 4.54 4.99 17.37
N PHE A 203 5.08 5.49 16.25
CA PHE A 203 4.96 4.85 14.94
C PHE A 203 6.24 4.98 14.11
N ILE A 204 6.52 3.94 13.33
CA ILE A 204 7.67 3.89 12.42
C ILE A 204 7.22 3.44 11.04
N GLU A 205 7.43 4.31 10.06
CA GLU A 205 7.22 4.02 8.64
C GLU A 205 8.56 3.62 8.00
N LEU A 206 8.61 2.44 7.40
CA LEU A 206 9.82 1.92 6.75
C LEU A 206 9.53 1.54 5.29
N ASN A 207 10.25 2.14 4.37
CA ASN A 207 10.13 1.91 2.94
C ASN A 207 11.44 1.36 2.36
N ALA A 208 11.42 0.19 1.71
CA ALA A 208 12.62 -0.38 1.10
C ALA A 208 13.17 0.45 -0.07
N CYS A 209 12.31 1.22 -0.76
CA CYS A 209 12.68 2.05 -1.90
C CYS A 209 12.95 3.49 -1.46
N SER A 210 14.01 4.13 -1.99
CA SER A 210 14.32 5.53 -1.71
C SER A 210 13.22 6.46 -2.25
N GLY A 211 12.72 7.35 -1.41
CA GLY A 211 11.61 8.26 -1.68
C GLY A 211 10.22 7.64 -1.48
N GLY A 212 10.13 6.40 -0.99
CA GLY A 212 8.87 5.66 -0.86
C GLY A 212 8.50 4.88 -2.12
N CYS A 213 7.20 4.56 -2.30
CA CYS A 213 6.73 3.76 -3.44
C CYS A 213 6.97 4.42 -4.81
N VAL A 214 7.03 5.75 -4.89
CA VAL A 214 7.39 6.47 -6.12
C VAL A 214 8.80 6.16 -6.61
N GLY A 215 9.68 5.67 -5.74
CA GLY A 215 11.02 5.19 -6.07
C GLY A 215 11.09 3.70 -6.42
N GLY A 216 9.96 3.04 -6.56
CA GLY A 216 9.90 1.63 -6.91
C GLY A 216 10.52 1.33 -8.28
N VAL A 217 11.22 0.20 -8.39
CA VAL A 217 11.99 -0.16 -9.60
C VAL A 217 11.13 -0.44 -10.84
N LEU A 218 9.82 -0.57 -10.68
CA LEU A 218 8.87 -0.73 -11.77
C LEU A 218 8.17 0.59 -12.16
N CYS A 219 8.59 1.73 -11.60
CA CYS A 219 8.20 3.07 -12.02
C CYS A 219 8.92 3.47 -13.30
N VAL A 220 8.36 4.49 -13.99
CA VAL A 220 8.93 5.08 -15.23
C VAL A 220 9.50 6.47 -15.02
N GLU A 221 9.15 7.14 -13.91
CA GLU A 221 9.57 8.50 -13.62
C GLU A 221 10.67 8.51 -12.54
N ASN A 222 11.52 9.51 -12.58
CA ASN A 222 12.47 9.77 -11.51
C ASN A 222 11.72 10.09 -10.21
N PRO A 223 12.07 9.44 -9.06
CA PRO A 223 11.32 9.60 -7.81
C PRO A 223 11.25 11.05 -7.32
N TYR A 224 12.29 11.84 -7.46
CA TYR A 224 12.28 13.25 -7.03
C TYR A 224 11.36 14.11 -7.90
N VAL A 225 11.29 13.82 -9.20
CA VAL A 225 10.34 14.47 -10.12
C VAL A 225 8.91 14.07 -9.78
N ALA A 226 8.67 12.78 -9.50
CA ALA A 226 7.38 12.26 -9.10
C ALA A 226 6.90 12.93 -7.79
N ILE A 227 7.77 13.03 -6.77
CA ILE A 227 7.47 13.71 -5.50
C ILE A 227 7.06 15.17 -5.76
N ALA A 228 7.82 15.91 -6.59
CA ALA A 228 7.51 17.31 -6.91
C ALA A 228 6.15 17.46 -7.64
N ARG A 229 5.79 16.50 -8.51
CA ARG A 229 4.48 16.47 -9.18
C ARG A 229 3.35 16.17 -8.19
N LEU A 230 3.53 15.20 -7.30
CA LEU A 230 2.55 14.89 -6.24
C LEU A 230 2.33 16.07 -5.31
N GLN A 231 3.39 16.81 -4.93
CA GLN A 231 3.25 18.02 -4.11
C GLN A 231 2.40 19.11 -4.79
N ARG A 232 2.46 19.22 -6.12
CA ARG A 232 1.58 20.14 -6.88
C ARG A 232 0.15 19.64 -6.91
N LEU A 233 -0.05 18.34 -7.20
CA LEU A 233 -1.38 17.72 -7.24
C LEU A 233 -2.12 17.89 -5.90
N ARG A 234 -1.44 17.65 -4.78
CA ARG A 234 -2.01 17.77 -3.42
C ARG A 234 -2.65 19.13 -3.11
N LYS A 235 -2.22 20.21 -3.76
CA LYS A 235 -2.80 21.55 -3.54
C LYS A 235 -4.27 21.65 -3.94
N TYR A 236 -4.75 20.76 -4.78
CA TYR A 236 -6.10 20.78 -5.33
C TYR A 236 -6.99 19.67 -4.78
N LEU A 237 -6.44 18.82 -3.91
CA LEU A 237 -7.17 17.71 -3.33
C LEU A 237 -7.76 18.07 -1.95
N PRO A 238 -8.91 17.49 -1.59
CA PRO A 238 -9.39 17.54 -0.21
C PRO A 238 -8.44 16.77 0.72
N VAL A 239 -8.57 16.96 2.02
CA VAL A 239 -7.71 16.29 3.00
C VAL A 239 -7.88 14.77 2.93
N SER A 240 -9.13 14.30 2.94
CA SER A 240 -9.52 12.90 2.79
C SER A 240 -10.93 12.82 2.22
N GLN A 241 -11.22 11.74 1.48
CA GLN A 241 -12.56 11.48 0.92
C GLN A 241 -13.15 10.17 1.46
N ASN A 242 -12.30 9.26 1.93
CA ASN A 242 -12.73 7.94 2.38
C ASN A 242 -12.57 7.82 3.89
N HIS A 243 -13.64 7.36 4.56
CA HIS A 243 -13.70 7.27 6.01
C HIS A 243 -14.35 5.96 6.44
N LEU A 244 -13.84 5.40 7.54
CA LEU A 244 -14.51 4.30 8.22
C LEU A 244 -15.81 4.81 8.90
N GLU A 245 -16.77 3.92 9.10
CA GLU A 245 -18.01 4.26 9.80
C GLU A 245 -17.70 4.87 11.18
N LYS A 246 -18.40 5.96 11.49
CA LYS A 246 -18.23 6.67 12.76
C LYS A 246 -18.60 5.77 13.93
N ASN A 247 -17.81 5.84 15.00
CA ASN A 247 -18.01 5.13 16.27
C ASN A 247 -18.02 3.60 16.19
N LYS A 248 -17.48 3.01 15.11
CA LYS A 248 -17.26 1.56 15.01
C LYS A 248 -15.79 1.22 15.24
N THR A 249 -15.55 0.01 15.72
CA THR A 249 -14.22 -0.61 15.74
C THR A 249 -13.66 -0.72 14.33
N VAL A 250 -12.36 -0.98 14.20
CA VAL A 250 -11.77 -1.32 12.90
C VAL A 250 -12.47 -2.57 12.36
N PRO A 251 -12.93 -2.57 11.09
CA PRO A 251 -13.54 -3.74 10.49
C PRO A 251 -12.61 -4.95 10.54
N GLU A 252 -13.13 -6.12 10.93
CA GLU A 252 -12.33 -7.36 11.05
C GLU A 252 -11.65 -7.73 9.73
N GLU A 253 -12.30 -7.47 8.61
CA GLU A 253 -11.75 -7.71 7.28
C GLU A 253 -10.51 -6.88 6.94
N MET A 254 -10.20 -5.83 7.70
CA MET A 254 -8.98 -5.05 7.55
C MET A 254 -7.80 -5.61 8.35
N ASN A 255 -8.06 -6.49 9.30
CA ASN A 255 -7.00 -7.10 10.11
C ASN A 255 -6.36 -8.29 9.40
N TRP A 256 -5.15 -8.60 9.80
CA TRP A 256 -4.57 -9.90 9.50
C TRP A 256 -5.41 -11.00 10.16
N GLY A 257 -5.61 -12.12 9.45
CA GLY A 257 -6.33 -13.27 10.01
C GLY A 257 -5.54 -13.87 11.18
N SER A 258 -6.25 -14.34 12.20
CA SER A 258 -5.65 -15.07 13.31
C SER A 258 -5.03 -16.38 12.79
N GLY A 259 -3.76 -16.65 13.14
CA GLY A 259 -3.09 -17.92 12.91
C GLY A 259 -1.98 -17.93 11.87
N LEU A 260 -1.65 -16.81 11.24
CA LEU A 260 -0.42 -16.71 10.46
C LEU A 260 0.73 -16.35 11.41
N GLU A 261 1.25 -17.38 12.05
CA GLU A 261 2.44 -17.25 12.86
C GLU A 261 3.61 -16.78 11.96
N PHE A 262 4.31 -15.78 12.44
CA PHE A 262 5.58 -15.36 11.85
C PHE A 262 6.66 -16.47 11.93
N SER A 263 6.38 -17.56 12.63
CA SER A 263 7.29 -18.68 12.90
C SER A 263 7.67 -19.54 11.69
N ASN A 264 6.98 -19.44 10.56
CA ASN A 264 7.30 -20.23 9.35
C ASN A 264 8.41 -19.63 8.46
N VAL A 265 9.30 -18.84 9.03
CA VAL A 265 10.46 -18.24 8.33
C VAL A 265 11.44 -19.29 7.83
N LEU A 266 11.54 -20.43 8.53
CA LEU A 266 12.46 -21.53 8.17
C LEU A 266 12.09 -22.23 6.86
N THR A 267 10.81 -22.24 6.50
CA THR A 267 10.36 -22.83 5.22
C THR A 267 10.83 -22.03 4.00
N LEU A 268 11.01 -20.72 4.11
CA LEU A 268 11.57 -19.91 3.02
C LEU A 268 13.06 -20.19 2.76
N SER A 269 13.83 -20.54 3.81
CA SER A 269 15.24 -20.90 3.66
C SER A 269 15.41 -22.31 3.06
N GLU A 270 14.51 -23.24 3.34
CA GLU A 270 14.52 -24.60 2.75
C GLU A 270 14.12 -24.56 1.28
N ASP A 271 13.15 -23.75 0.89
CA ASP A 271 12.73 -23.60 -0.50
C ASP A 271 13.77 -22.87 -1.35
N ILE A 272 14.49 -21.90 -0.80
CA ILE A 272 15.60 -21.24 -1.48
C ILE A 272 16.79 -22.19 -1.64
N SER A 273 17.08 -23.02 -0.64
CA SER A 273 18.17 -24.00 -0.73
C SER A 273 17.87 -25.18 -1.69
N ARG A 274 16.60 -25.45 -1.98
CA ARG A 274 16.18 -26.44 -3.00
C ARG A 274 16.16 -25.87 -4.42
N ALA A 275 16.13 -24.56 -4.57
CA ALA A 275 16.13 -23.85 -5.86
C ALA A 275 17.55 -23.45 -6.35
N MET A 276 18.58 -23.64 -5.53
CA MET A 276 20.01 -23.56 -5.86
C MET A 276 20.57 -24.96 -6.12
#